data_d001c7891331919cb65fd1b400ff8d3f
#
_entry.id   d001c7891331919cb65fd1b400ff8d3f
#
_cell.length_a   1.000
_cell.length_b   1.000
_cell.length_c   1.000
_cell.angle_alpha   90.00
_cell.angle_beta   90.00
_cell.angle_gamma   90.00
#
_symmetry.space_group_name_H-M   'P 1'
#
loop_
_entity.id
_entity.type
_entity.pdbx_description
1 polymer ?
#
loop_
_entity_poly.entity_id
_entity_poly.type
_entity_poly.pdbx_seq_one_letter_code
_entity_poly.pdbx_strand_id
1 'polypeptide(L)'
;PLIRKQMQDEFLRIQSKLHKSIVFITHDFQESLRIADRMAIMRDGAVVQIGRPVDLILNPADDYVREFTQDVPWESILRAEDIMEDGAKQVAGMERVSEGTLVKTLLSKLSQGENGVIVEARDGSILGTATARGLVAALASGCAEIDVHERSVDAL
;
A
#
# COMPACT_ATOMS: atom_id res chain seq x y z
N PRO A 1 -2.68 17.73 16.25
CA PRO A 1 -2.95 16.44 15.58
C PRO A 1 -4.45 16.15 15.43
N LEU A 2 -5.25 16.35 16.50
CA LEU A 2 -6.68 16.01 16.49
C LEU A 2 -7.50 16.84 15.48
N ILE A 3 -7.24 18.15 15.44
CA ILE A 3 -7.92 19.08 14.53
C ILE A 3 -7.62 18.74 13.07
N ARG A 4 -6.36 18.41 12.74
CA ARG A 4 -5.96 18.03 11.38
C ARG A 4 -6.74 16.80 10.91
N LYS A 5 -6.86 15.77 11.75
CA LYS A 5 -7.63 14.57 11.45
C LYS A 5 -9.11 14.88 11.19
N GLN A 6 -9.71 15.70 12.03
CA GLN A 6 -11.12 16.12 11.87
C GLN A 6 -11.34 16.89 10.55
N MET A 7 -10.39 17.77 10.18
CA MET A 7 -10.47 18.50 8.91
C MET A 7 -10.37 17.55 7.70
N GLN A 8 -9.51 16.54 7.75
CA GLN A 8 -9.39 15.52 6.71
C GLN A 8 -10.67 14.69 6.57
N ASP A 9 -11.29 14.27 7.68
CA ASP A 9 -12.54 13.53 7.68
C ASP A 9 -13.68 14.36 7.08
N GLU A 10 -13.74 15.65 7.42
CA GLU A 10 -14.72 16.58 6.85
C GLU A 10 -14.48 16.82 5.36
N PHE A 11 -13.22 16.92 4.93
CA PHE A 11 -12.85 17.05 3.53
C PHE A 11 -13.34 15.83 2.71
N LEU A 12 -13.07 14.61 3.17
CA LEU A 12 -13.54 13.38 2.54
C LEU A 12 -15.09 13.33 2.48
N ARG A 13 -15.75 13.78 3.54
CA ARG A 13 -17.22 13.85 3.59
C ARG A 13 -17.79 14.83 2.57
N ILE A 14 -17.13 15.97 2.38
CA ILE A 14 -17.54 16.97 1.39
C ILE A 14 -17.28 16.44 -0.03
N GLN A 15 -16.12 15.89 -0.27
CA GLN A 15 -15.71 15.33 -1.56
C GLN A 15 -16.67 14.21 -2.01
N SER A 16 -17.04 13.29 -1.12
CA SER A 16 -17.99 12.21 -1.41
C SER A 16 -19.40 12.71 -1.79
N LYS A 17 -19.79 13.90 -1.32
CA LYS A 17 -21.09 14.52 -1.68
C LYS A 17 -21.03 15.30 -2.98
N LEU A 18 -19.91 15.98 -3.23
CA LEU A 18 -19.79 16.88 -4.38
C LEU A 18 -19.37 16.15 -5.65
N HIS A 19 -18.75 14.96 -5.55
CA HIS A 19 -18.21 14.20 -6.68
C HIS A 19 -17.31 15.03 -7.60
N LYS A 20 -16.50 15.92 -7.01
CA LYS A 20 -15.57 16.80 -7.74
C LYS A 20 -14.15 16.28 -7.67
N SER A 21 -13.41 16.46 -8.77
CA SER A 21 -11.96 16.27 -8.74
C SER A 21 -11.31 17.42 -7.98
N ILE A 22 -10.45 17.08 -7.03
CA ILE A 22 -9.74 18.04 -6.20
C ILE A 22 -8.26 17.77 -6.33
N VAL A 23 -7.47 18.81 -6.55
CA VAL A 23 -6.00 18.73 -6.50
C VAL A 23 -5.56 19.31 -5.17
N PHE A 24 -4.84 18.50 -4.40
CA PHE A 24 -4.31 18.86 -3.09
C PHE A 24 -2.78 18.83 -3.12
N ILE A 25 -2.13 19.90 -2.68
CA ILE A 25 -0.68 20.00 -2.64
C ILE A 25 -0.25 20.00 -1.17
N THR A 26 0.63 19.08 -0.82
CA THR A 26 1.18 18.96 0.53
C THR A 26 2.61 18.42 0.46
N HIS A 27 3.37 18.65 1.52
CA HIS A 27 4.67 18.01 1.75
C HIS A 27 4.55 16.84 2.75
N ASP A 28 3.35 16.59 3.29
CA ASP A 28 3.09 15.50 4.22
C ASP A 28 2.53 14.29 3.46
N PHE A 29 3.41 13.30 3.25
CA PHE A 29 3.05 12.08 2.52
C PHE A 29 1.96 11.26 3.23
N GLN A 30 2.02 11.18 4.56
CA GLN A 30 1.01 10.44 5.34
C GLN A 30 -0.38 11.08 5.24
N GLU A 31 -0.44 12.42 5.15
CA GLU A 31 -1.67 13.13 4.90
C GLU A 31 -2.26 12.77 3.53
N SER A 32 -1.41 12.75 2.51
CA SER A 32 -1.81 12.39 1.14
C SER A 32 -2.34 10.97 1.03
N LEU A 33 -1.70 10.00 1.71
CA LEU A 33 -2.12 8.59 1.73
C LEU A 33 -3.56 8.39 2.22
N ARG A 34 -4.03 9.29 3.06
CA ARG A 34 -5.35 9.19 3.67
C ARG A 34 -6.46 9.71 2.78
N ILE A 35 -6.18 10.75 1.97
CA ILE A 35 -7.20 11.51 1.25
C ILE A 35 -7.14 11.34 -0.26
N ALA A 36 -6.03 10.88 -0.82
CA ALA A 36 -5.83 10.85 -2.26
C ALA A 36 -6.21 9.50 -2.88
N ASP A 37 -6.97 9.53 -3.97
CA ASP A 37 -7.16 8.38 -4.86
C ASP A 37 -5.91 8.14 -5.72
N ARG A 38 -5.22 9.22 -6.11
CA ARG A 38 -3.97 9.21 -6.86
C ARG A 38 -3.01 10.26 -6.33
N MET A 39 -1.72 9.97 -6.39
CA MET A 39 -0.65 10.84 -5.93
C MET A 39 0.36 11.08 -7.06
N ALA A 40 0.92 12.28 -7.08
CA ALA A 40 2.07 12.60 -7.90
C ALA A 40 3.24 13.02 -6.99
N ILE A 41 4.36 12.32 -7.09
CA ILE A 41 5.60 12.71 -6.42
C ILE A 41 6.39 13.59 -7.39
N MET A 42 6.81 14.75 -6.89
CA MET A 42 7.53 15.75 -7.69
C MET A 42 8.91 15.99 -7.11
N ARG A 43 9.89 16.20 -7.99
CA ARG A 43 11.25 16.63 -7.66
C ARG A 43 11.69 17.68 -8.68
N ASP A 44 12.25 18.79 -8.20
CA ASP A 44 12.79 19.87 -9.03
C ASP A 44 11.82 20.40 -10.10
N GLY A 45 10.52 20.49 -9.75
CA GLY A 45 9.48 20.96 -10.65
C GLY A 45 8.97 19.93 -11.68
N ALA A 46 9.51 18.73 -11.69
CA ALA A 46 9.08 17.63 -12.56
C ALA A 46 8.32 16.55 -11.79
N VAL A 47 7.36 15.89 -12.45
CA VAL A 47 6.70 14.71 -11.90
C VAL A 47 7.63 13.51 -12.06
N VAL A 48 7.99 12.87 -10.96
CA VAL A 48 8.82 11.65 -10.93
C VAL A 48 7.94 10.41 -11.11
N GLN A 49 6.87 10.32 -10.34
CA GLN A 49 5.92 9.20 -10.44
C GLN A 49 4.51 9.68 -10.13
N ILE A 50 3.53 9.08 -10.80
CA ILE A 50 2.11 9.27 -10.53
C ILE A 50 1.41 7.91 -10.50
N GLY A 51 0.59 7.66 -9.46
CA GLY A 51 -0.13 6.40 -9.32
C GLY A 51 -1.06 6.42 -8.12
N ARG A 52 -1.64 5.27 -7.81
CA ARG A 52 -2.32 5.07 -6.52
C ARG A 52 -1.26 5.05 -5.41
N PRO A 53 -1.61 5.42 -4.16
CA PRO A 53 -0.68 5.35 -3.04
C PRO A 53 0.05 4.01 -2.93
N VAL A 54 -0.69 2.91 -3.10
CA VAL A 54 -0.13 1.55 -3.05
C VAL A 54 0.91 1.28 -4.15
N ASP A 55 0.69 1.81 -5.35
CA ASP A 55 1.61 1.62 -6.47
C ASP A 55 2.96 2.31 -6.22
N LEU A 56 2.94 3.47 -5.53
CA LEU A 56 4.16 4.19 -5.18
C LEU A 56 4.97 3.47 -4.08
N ILE A 57 4.30 2.73 -3.21
CA ILE A 57 4.92 1.96 -2.13
C ILE A 57 5.50 0.63 -2.67
N LEU A 58 4.71 -0.10 -3.46
CA LEU A 58 5.09 -1.43 -3.94
C LEU A 58 5.99 -1.39 -5.18
N ASN A 59 5.90 -0.33 -5.99
CA ASN A 59 6.62 -0.20 -7.26
C ASN A 59 7.21 1.23 -7.40
N PRO A 60 8.13 1.64 -6.51
CA PRO A 60 8.76 2.96 -6.62
C PRO A 60 9.56 3.07 -7.92
N ALA A 61 9.41 4.20 -8.63
CA ALA A 61 10.04 4.42 -9.92
C ALA A 61 11.57 4.63 -9.83
N ASP A 62 12.04 5.15 -8.71
CA ASP A 62 13.45 5.37 -8.42
C ASP A 62 13.74 5.40 -6.91
N ASP A 63 15.00 5.55 -6.54
CA ASP A 63 15.43 5.60 -5.14
C ASP A 63 14.85 6.78 -4.38
N TYR A 64 14.60 7.89 -5.06
CA TYR A 64 13.96 9.06 -4.44
C TYR A 64 12.53 8.74 -3.99
N VAL A 65 11.74 8.08 -4.84
CA VAL A 65 10.39 7.65 -4.46
C VAL A 65 10.44 6.61 -3.35
N ARG A 66 11.39 5.68 -3.41
CA ARG A 66 11.61 4.65 -2.38
C ARG A 66 11.93 5.28 -1.03
N GLU A 67 12.88 6.22 -0.97
CA GLU A 67 13.24 6.94 0.25
C GLU A 67 12.04 7.73 0.80
N PHE A 68 11.26 8.34 -0.08
CA PHE A 68 10.07 9.10 0.29
C PHE A 68 8.95 8.25 0.90
N THR A 69 8.89 6.95 0.54
CA THR A 69 7.85 6.01 0.98
C THR A 69 8.32 5.04 2.08
N GLN A 70 9.61 5.04 2.47
CA GLN A 70 10.17 4.05 3.40
C GLN A 70 9.55 4.06 4.80
N ASP A 71 9.18 5.24 5.32
CA ASP A 71 8.63 5.41 6.67
C ASP A 71 7.10 5.27 6.74
N VAL A 72 6.52 4.75 5.68
CA VAL A 72 5.06 4.60 5.58
C VAL A 72 4.61 3.36 6.35
N PRO A 73 3.56 3.45 7.20
CA PRO A 73 2.96 2.28 7.83
C PRO A 73 2.15 1.48 6.80
N TRP A 74 2.85 0.76 5.90
CA TRP A 74 2.29 0.01 4.77
C TRP A 74 1.18 -0.97 5.19
N GLU A 75 1.26 -1.54 6.39
CA GLU A 75 0.25 -2.45 6.93
C GLU A 75 -1.12 -1.78 7.15
N SER A 76 -1.12 -0.44 7.27
CA SER A 76 -2.33 0.38 7.40
C SER A 76 -2.85 0.93 6.07
N ILE A 77 -2.16 0.65 4.97
CA ILE A 77 -2.46 1.14 3.62
C ILE A 77 -2.80 -0.02 2.70
N LEU A 78 -1.94 -1.03 2.67
CA LEU A 78 -2.14 -2.22 1.85
C LEU A 78 -3.40 -2.98 2.25
N ARG A 79 -4.09 -3.50 1.24
CA ARG A 79 -5.31 -4.29 1.38
C ARG A 79 -5.06 -5.73 0.94
N ALA A 80 -6.00 -6.61 1.22
CA ALA A 80 -5.95 -8.01 0.82
C ALA A 80 -5.73 -8.18 -0.69
N GLU A 81 -6.38 -7.34 -1.49
CA GLU A 81 -6.26 -7.30 -2.95
C GLU A 81 -4.86 -6.94 -3.46
N ASP A 82 -4.09 -6.17 -2.69
CA ASP A 82 -2.75 -5.72 -3.10
C ASP A 82 -1.66 -6.78 -2.88
N ILE A 83 -1.95 -7.81 -2.07
CA ILE A 83 -1.01 -8.87 -1.68
C ILE A 83 -1.47 -10.27 -2.07
N MET A 84 -2.65 -10.39 -2.70
CA MET A 84 -3.18 -11.68 -3.13
C MET A 84 -2.45 -12.20 -4.36
N GLU A 85 -2.42 -13.52 -4.48
CA GLU A 85 -2.04 -14.22 -5.70
C GLU A 85 -3.30 -14.55 -6.48
N ASP A 86 -3.29 -14.31 -7.80
CA ASP A 86 -4.40 -14.68 -8.68
C ASP A 86 -4.58 -16.20 -8.75
N GLY A 87 -5.82 -16.64 -8.81
CA GLY A 87 -6.14 -18.05 -8.89
C GLY A 87 -6.27 -18.68 -7.51
N ALA A 88 -7.50 -18.79 -7.06
CA ALA A 88 -7.83 -19.37 -5.77
C ALA A 88 -7.40 -20.83 -5.68
N LYS A 89 -6.31 -21.11 -4.98
CA LYS A 89 -6.12 -22.42 -4.38
C LYS A 89 -7.06 -22.50 -3.19
N GLN A 90 -8.30 -22.92 -3.42
CA GLN A 90 -9.25 -23.19 -2.35
C GLN A 90 -8.67 -24.31 -1.48
N VAL A 91 -8.10 -23.94 -0.36
CA VAL A 91 -7.82 -24.91 0.71
C VAL A 91 -9.03 -24.90 1.62
N ALA A 92 -9.64 -26.06 1.80
CA ALA A 92 -10.79 -26.21 2.70
C ALA A 92 -10.40 -25.70 4.09
N GLY A 93 -11.22 -24.79 4.65
CA GLY A 93 -11.01 -24.22 5.98
C GLY A 93 -10.34 -22.85 6.00
N MET A 94 -9.98 -22.26 4.85
CA MET A 94 -9.49 -20.86 4.82
C MET A 94 -10.63 -19.89 5.13
N GLU A 95 -10.32 -18.87 5.94
CA GLU A 95 -11.24 -17.78 6.22
C GLU A 95 -11.38 -16.88 4.98
N ARG A 96 -12.55 -16.26 4.83
CA ARG A 96 -12.85 -15.34 3.74
C ARG A 96 -12.80 -13.89 4.24
N VAL A 97 -12.19 -13.03 3.44
CA VAL A 97 -12.07 -11.61 3.73
C VAL A 97 -12.43 -10.78 2.48
N SER A 98 -12.94 -9.58 2.68
CA SER A 98 -13.19 -8.66 1.57
C SER A 98 -11.88 -8.14 0.96
N GLU A 99 -11.87 -7.88 -0.35
CA GLU A 99 -10.78 -7.25 -1.10
C GLU A 99 -10.20 -6.01 -0.39
N GLY A 100 -11.06 -5.17 0.17
CA GLY A 100 -10.69 -3.95 0.88
C GLY A 100 -10.15 -4.15 2.31
N THR A 101 -10.00 -5.39 2.80
CA THR A 101 -9.52 -5.65 4.16
C THR A 101 -8.06 -5.23 4.31
N LEU A 102 -7.75 -4.37 5.28
CA LEU A 102 -6.38 -3.89 5.52
C LEU A 102 -5.46 -5.04 5.94
N VAL A 103 -4.24 -5.04 5.42
CA VAL A 103 -3.19 -6.03 5.76
C VAL A 103 -2.93 -6.05 7.26
N LYS A 104 -2.99 -4.92 7.94
CA LYS A 104 -2.88 -4.84 9.41
C LYS A 104 -3.85 -5.78 10.13
N THR A 105 -5.08 -5.92 9.63
CA THR A 105 -6.10 -6.84 10.19
C THR A 105 -5.74 -8.30 9.89
N LEU A 106 -5.07 -8.55 8.76
CA LEU A 106 -4.67 -9.90 8.34
C LEU A 106 -3.42 -10.39 9.03
N LEU A 107 -2.53 -9.49 9.48
CA LEU A 107 -1.23 -9.87 10.07
C LEU A 107 -1.38 -10.86 11.23
N SER A 108 -2.35 -10.65 12.12
CA SER A 108 -2.59 -11.56 13.24
C SER A 108 -3.00 -12.96 12.79
N LYS A 109 -3.78 -13.08 11.72
CA LYS A 109 -4.23 -14.35 11.12
C LYS A 109 -3.10 -15.03 10.37
N LEU A 110 -2.41 -14.29 9.52
CA LEU A 110 -1.27 -14.80 8.76
C LEU A 110 -0.10 -15.25 9.65
N SER A 111 0.10 -14.62 10.82
CA SER A 111 1.15 -14.99 11.78
C SER A 111 0.84 -16.22 12.61
N GLN A 112 -0.42 -16.59 12.77
CA GLN A 112 -0.85 -17.77 13.55
C GLN A 112 -0.73 -19.09 12.78
N GLY A 113 -0.11 -19.08 11.60
CA GLY A 113 0.13 -20.28 10.80
C GLY A 113 -1.05 -20.69 9.93
N GLU A 114 -2.03 -19.83 9.75
CA GLU A 114 -3.06 -20.03 8.72
C GLU A 114 -2.41 -20.01 7.33
N ASN A 115 -2.81 -20.95 6.48
CA ASN A 115 -2.27 -21.10 5.11
C ASN A 115 -2.61 -19.91 4.20
N GLY A 116 -3.26 -18.87 4.74
CA GLY A 116 -3.73 -17.67 4.06
C GLY A 116 -5.23 -17.44 4.25
N VAL A 117 -5.74 -16.44 3.57
CA VAL A 117 -7.16 -16.08 3.54
C VAL A 117 -7.65 -15.97 2.10
N ILE A 118 -8.90 -16.32 1.86
CA ILE A 118 -9.55 -16.16 0.56
C ILE A 118 -10.04 -14.72 0.44
N VAL A 119 -9.67 -14.04 -0.65
CA VAL A 119 -10.09 -12.66 -0.93
C VAL A 119 -11.32 -12.68 -1.82
N GLU A 120 -12.39 -12.04 -1.38
CA GLU A 120 -13.67 -11.94 -2.09
C GLU A 120 -13.95 -10.50 -2.52
N ALA A 121 -14.47 -10.35 -3.73
CA ALA A 121 -15.05 -9.11 -4.22
C ALA A 121 -16.40 -8.82 -3.51
N ARG A 122 -16.91 -7.61 -3.71
CA ARG A 122 -18.20 -7.18 -3.15
C ARG A 122 -19.40 -7.99 -3.61
N ASP A 123 -19.32 -8.62 -4.77
CA ASP A 123 -20.35 -9.50 -5.33
C ASP A 123 -20.22 -10.96 -4.84
N GLY A 124 -19.24 -11.25 -3.98
CA GLY A 124 -18.97 -12.59 -3.44
C GLY A 124 -18.13 -13.48 -4.35
N SER A 125 -17.67 -12.98 -5.50
CA SER A 125 -16.74 -13.72 -6.36
C SER A 125 -15.38 -13.81 -5.70
N ILE A 126 -14.68 -14.95 -5.87
CA ILE A 126 -13.35 -15.15 -5.33
C ILE A 126 -12.34 -14.52 -6.29
N LEU A 127 -11.54 -13.59 -5.76
CA LEU A 127 -10.48 -12.90 -6.51
C LEU A 127 -9.15 -13.66 -6.44
N GLY A 128 -8.79 -14.15 -5.25
CA GLY A 128 -7.50 -14.80 -5.04
C GLY A 128 -7.30 -15.27 -3.61
N THR A 129 -6.04 -15.53 -3.27
CA THR A 129 -5.64 -15.93 -1.91
C THR A 129 -4.52 -15.03 -1.42
N ALA A 130 -4.69 -14.38 -0.27
CA ALA A 130 -3.66 -13.61 0.39
C ALA A 130 -2.95 -14.48 1.43
N THR A 131 -1.62 -14.53 1.34
CA THR A 131 -0.74 -15.34 2.19
C THR A 131 0.38 -14.50 2.79
N ALA A 132 1.02 -14.98 3.86
CA ALA A 132 2.22 -14.36 4.41
C ALA A 132 3.33 -14.28 3.35
N ARG A 133 3.45 -15.30 2.48
CA ARG A 133 4.40 -15.31 1.37
C ARG A 133 4.08 -14.24 0.33
N GLY A 134 2.81 -14.09 -0.05
CA GLY A 134 2.36 -13.04 -0.97
C GLY A 134 2.66 -11.65 -0.44
N LEU A 135 2.43 -11.43 0.86
CA LEU A 135 2.80 -10.18 1.53
C LEU A 135 4.31 -9.91 1.45
N VAL A 136 5.15 -10.91 1.79
CA VAL A 136 6.61 -10.76 1.70
C VAL A 136 7.04 -10.50 0.26
N ALA A 137 6.45 -11.19 -0.72
CA ALA A 137 6.76 -10.99 -2.13
C ALA A 137 6.38 -9.58 -2.61
N ALA A 138 5.19 -9.07 -2.21
CA ALA A 138 4.74 -7.72 -2.54
C ALA A 138 5.68 -6.65 -1.96
N LEU A 139 6.10 -6.80 -0.71
CA LEU A 139 7.05 -5.87 -0.08
C LEU A 139 8.46 -6.00 -0.67
N ALA A 140 8.90 -7.22 -1.01
CA ALA A 140 10.21 -7.47 -1.60
C ALA A 140 10.32 -6.90 -3.01
N SER A 141 9.24 -6.87 -3.81
CA SER A 141 9.26 -6.23 -5.14
C SER A 141 9.48 -4.72 -5.05
N GLY A 142 8.99 -4.06 -4.01
CA GLY A 142 9.33 -2.67 -3.71
C GLY A 142 10.76 -2.46 -3.16
N CYS A 143 11.40 -3.53 -2.66
CA CYS A 143 12.77 -3.52 -2.12
C CYS A 143 13.81 -4.14 -3.07
N ALA A 144 13.41 -4.73 -4.19
CA ALA A 144 14.32 -5.39 -5.13
C ALA A 144 15.08 -4.36 -5.95
N GLU A 145 16.21 -4.00 -5.43
CA GLU A 145 17.48 -3.50 -5.96
C GLU A 145 18.19 -2.67 -4.89
N ILE A 146 18.46 -3.31 -3.73
CA ILE A 146 19.59 -2.86 -2.95
C ILE A 146 20.78 -3.54 -3.60
N ASP A 147 21.33 -2.91 -4.61
CA ASP A 147 22.68 -3.19 -5.06
C ASP A 147 23.60 -2.87 -3.88
N VAL A 148 24.13 -3.93 -3.29
CA VAL A 148 25.20 -3.84 -2.30
C VAL A 148 26.42 -3.39 -3.05
N HIS A 149 26.45 -2.09 -3.39
CA HIS A 149 27.69 -1.48 -3.86
C HIS A 149 28.63 -1.42 -2.64
N GLU A 150 29.56 -2.35 -2.65
CA GLU A 150 30.70 -2.47 -1.75
C GLU A 150 31.17 -1.09 -1.30
N ARG A 151 31.01 -0.80 -0.03
CA ARG A 151 31.90 0.15 0.63
C ARG A 151 33.26 -0.51 0.70
N SER A 152 34.01 -0.28 -0.35
CA SER A 152 35.46 -0.45 -0.33
C SER A 152 35.98 0.52 0.73
N VAL A 153 36.22 -0.01 1.90
CA VAL A 153 37.01 0.66 2.93
C VAL A 153 38.46 0.46 2.50
N ASP A 154 38.94 1.35 1.64
CA ASP A 154 40.39 1.48 1.50
C ASP A 154 40.90 2.32 2.66
N ALA A 155 41.60 1.60 3.52
CA ALA A 155 42.48 2.15 4.51
C ALA A 155 43.61 2.95 3.84
N LEU A 156 43.88 4.14 4.35
CA LEU A 156 45.19 4.68 4.69
C LEU A 156 45.04 5.97 5.50
#